data_0493909763f69a1d3fe71ea5b5dd36b5
#
_entry.id   0493909763f69a1d3fe71ea5b5dd36b5
#
_cell.length_a   1.000
_cell.length_b   1.000
_cell.length_c   1.000
_cell.angle_alpha   90.00
_cell.angle_beta   90.00
_cell.angle_gamma   90.00
#
_symmetry.space_group_name_H-M   'P 1'
#
loop_
_entity.id
_entity.type
_entity.pdbx_description
1 polymer ?
#
loop_
_entity_poly.entity_id
_entity_poly.type
_entity_poly.pdbx_seq_one_letter_code
_entity_poly.pdbx_strand_id
1 'polypeptide(L)'
;MDSKLRTPNSELRTLWEQDPKRTTLPLTLDEVLSQVQSYISRKVLFWGERAGEISSYVAGWLAGKGITVIVLDGANRFDPYTVSSLARRAWIPPERLLKSIRIARAFTCYQMATLMGERLVSLVHARAVGAIHESLLQKPWVILLGPLTTFLDEDVSEREVRPLFERSLRKIEGMASEGVPFLLFQSNPPHPPLRKGEEGRFMSSKRVYLMKRLFQFSNLVWRISLDEELQIVLEKGLTEKYQMTSTQSQISSS
;
A
#
# COMPACT_ATOMS: atom_id res chain seq x y z
N MET A 1 -14.31 -26.76 -31.07
CA MET A 1 -14.87 -25.55 -30.42
C MET A 1 -14.17 -25.41 -29.07
N ASP A 2 -13.03 -24.73 -29.07
CA ASP A 2 -12.21 -24.56 -27.86
C ASP A 2 -12.69 -23.33 -27.09
N SER A 3 -13.48 -23.56 -26.04
CA SER A 3 -13.75 -22.53 -25.05
C SER A 3 -12.57 -22.46 -24.09
N LYS A 4 -11.63 -21.54 -24.36
CA LYS A 4 -10.57 -21.18 -23.42
C LYS A 4 -11.21 -20.71 -22.11
N LEU A 5 -11.13 -21.51 -21.06
CA LEU A 5 -11.48 -21.16 -19.70
C LEU A 5 -10.66 -19.95 -19.27
N ARG A 6 -11.30 -18.78 -19.20
CA ARG A 6 -10.69 -17.57 -18.65
C ARG A 6 -10.61 -17.71 -17.12
N THR A 7 -9.40 -17.78 -16.58
CA THR A 7 -9.19 -17.75 -15.14
C THR A 7 -9.48 -16.34 -14.60
N PRO A 8 -9.97 -16.19 -13.36
CA PRO A 8 -10.26 -14.88 -12.73
C PRO A 8 -9.06 -13.92 -12.74
N ASN A 9 -7.84 -14.46 -12.67
CA ASN A 9 -6.61 -13.70 -12.84
C ASN A 9 -6.46 -13.14 -14.28
N SER A 10 -7.03 -13.81 -15.29
CA SER A 10 -6.96 -13.32 -16.66
C SER A 10 -7.87 -12.12 -16.90
N GLU A 11 -8.98 -11.98 -16.19
CA GLU A 11 -9.87 -10.81 -16.34
C GLU A 11 -9.32 -9.57 -15.65
N LEU A 12 -8.72 -9.73 -14.47
CA LEU A 12 -7.94 -8.63 -13.87
C LEU A 12 -6.73 -8.29 -14.73
N ARG A 13 -6.08 -9.28 -15.31
CA ARG A 13 -4.94 -9.12 -16.20
C ARG A 13 -5.32 -8.40 -17.51
N THR A 14 -6.43 -8.77 -18.16
CA THR A 14 -6.91 -8.11 -19.38
C THR A 14 -7.37 -6.67 -19.18
N LEU A 15 -7.82 -6.28 -18.00
CA LEU A 15 -8.15 -4.89 -17.68
C LEU A 15 -6.90 -3.99 -17.64
N TRP A 16 -5.70 -4.57 -17.49
CA TRP A 16 -4.44 -3.84 -17.27
C TRP A 16 -3.38 -4.08 -18.36
N GLU A 17 -3.55 -5.08 -19.22
CA GLU A 17 -2.58 -5.46 -20.28
C GLU A 17 -2.60 -4.58 -21.54
N GLN A 18 -3.49 -3.58 -21.63
CA GLN A 18 -3.69 -2.80 -22.85
C GLN A 18 -2.81 -1.55 -23.00
N ASP A 19 -1.81 -1.33 -22.13
CA ASP A 19 -0.90 -0.19 -22.29
C ASP A 19 0.47 -0.63 -22.85
N PRO A 20 0.83 -0.26 -24.10
CA PRO A 20 2.06 -0.71 -24.76
C PRO A 20 3.35 -0.05 -24.28
N LYS A 21 3.31 0.82 -23.26
CA LYS A 21 4.49 1.54 -22.74
C LYS A 21 5.02 1.01 -21.41
N ARG A 22 4.88 -0.28 -21.13
CA ARG A 22 5.43 -0.88 -19.88
C ARG A 22 6.96 -0.99 -19.97
N THR A 23 7.65 -0.19 -19.19
CA THR A 23 9.07 -0.43 -18.90
C THR A 23 9.16 -1.57 -17.89
N THR A 24 9.35 -2.79 -18.38
CA THR A 24 9.48 -4.02 -17.59
C THR A 24 10.94 -4.29 -17.26
N LEU A 25 11.61 -3.43 -16.52
CA LEU A 25 12.87 -3.80 -15.87
C LEU A 25 12.55 -4.16 -14.42
N PRO A 26 13.00 -5.32 -13.94
CA PRO A 26 12.87 -5.66 -12.54
C PRO A 26 13.71 -4.66 -11.73
N LEU A 27 13.04 -3.86 -10.90
CA LEU A 27 13.69 -2.91 -10.01
C LEU A 27 13.89 -3.59 -8.66
N THR A 28 15.00 -3.25 -8.00
CA THR A 28 15.19 -3.62 -6.60
C THR A 28 14.23 -2.84 -5.71
N LEU A 29 13.90 -3.39 -4.55
CA LEU A 29 13.01 -2.71 -3.61
C LEU A 29 13.56 -1.32 -3.20
N ASP A 30 14.87 -1.18 -3.03
CA ASP A 30 15.51 0.09 -2.67
C ASP A 30 15.40 1.14 -3.77
N GLU A 31 15.51 0.75 -5.04
CA GLU A 31 15.28 1.64 -6.19
C GLU A 31 13.83 2.11 -6.23
N VAL A 32 12.88 1.19 -6.04
CA VAL A 32 11.44 1.54 -5.99
C VAL A 32 11.14 2.49 -4.84
N LEU A 33 11.67 2.24 -3.66
CA LEU A 33 11.47 3.10 -2.49
C LEU A 33 12.10 4.49 -2.68
N SER A 34 13.26 4.54 -3.32
CA SER A 34 13.91 5.82 -3.67
C SER A 34 13.09 6.61 -4.67
N GLN A 35 12.53 5.94 -5.68
CA GLN A 35 11.59 6.57 -6.62
C GLN A 35 10.34 7.05 -5.91
N VAL A 36 9.71 6.23 -5.06
CA VAL A 36 8.52 6.61 -4.30
C VAL A 36 8.75 7.86 -3.44
N GLN A 37 9.94 8.02 -2.85
CA GLN A 37 10.29 9.23 -2.11
C GLN A 37 10.44 10.46 -3.01
N SER A 38 10.93 10.28 -4.24
CA SER A 38 11.13 11.36 -5.21
C SER A 38 9.81 11.83 -5.85
N TYR A 39 8.82 10.94 -5.92
CA TYR A 39 7.53 11.28 -6.50
C TYR A 39 6.69 12.14 -5.55
N ILE A 40 6.01 13.14 -6.12
CA ILE A 40 4.97 13.93 -5.43
C ILE A 40 3.74 13.07 -5.12
N SER A 41 3.73 11.80 -5.55
CA SER A 41 2.63 10.89 -5.35
C SER A 41 2.41 10.56 -3.87
N ARG A 42 1.18 10.74 -3.42
CA ARG A 42 0.80 10.55 -2.01
C ARG A 42 0.15 9.21 -1.71
N LYS A 43 -0.20 8.44 -2.72
CA LYS A 43 -0.90 7.15 -2.57
C LYS A 43 -0.27 6.12 -3.48
N VAL A 44 0.54 5.23 -2.91
CA VAL A 44 1.25 4.18 -3.61
C VAL A 44 0.76 2.82 -3.15
N LEU A 45 0.32 1.98 -4.07
CA LEU A 45 -0.12 0.62 -3.81
C LEU A 45 0.96 -0.38 -4.24
N PHE A 46 1.36 -1.22 -3.32
CA PHE A 46 2.10 -2.45 -3.54
C PHE A 46 1.14 -3.63 -3.39
N TRP A 47 0.97 -4.42 -4.41
CA TRP A 47 0.05 -5.55 -4.34
C TRP A 47 0.68 -6.83 -4.87
N GLY A 48 0.18 -7.97 -4.44
CA GLY A 48 0.67 -9.27 -4.89
C GLY A 48 1.27 -10.10 -3.78
N GLU A 49 2.16 -11.02 -4.15
CA GLU A 49 2.78 -11.94 -3.22
C GLU A 49 3.71 -11.21 -2.26
N ARG A 50 3.75 -11.69 -0.99
CA ARG A 50 4.64 -11.14 0.05
C ARG A 50 4.50 -9.64 0.36
N ALA A 51 3.50 -8.94 -0.17
CA ALA A 51 3.28 -7.52 0.11
C ALA A 51 3.26 -7.22 1.62
N GLY A 52 2.72 -8.15 2.43
CA GLY A 52 2.69 -8.04 3.89
C GLY A 52 4.09 -8.04 4.53
N GLU A 53 4.98 -8.91 4.07
CA GLU A 53 6.35 -9.03 4.61
C GLU A 53 7.18 -7.81 4.22
N ILE A 54 7.05 -7.36 2.97
CA ILE A 54 7.75 -6.19 2.45
C ILE A 54 7.35 -4.93 3.21
N SER A 55 6.09 -4.82 3.66
CA SER A 55 5.62 -3.67 4.43
C SER A 55 6.42 -3.43 5.71
N SER A 56 6.81 -4.50 6.42
CA SER A 56 7.61 -4.40 7.64
C SER A 56 9.05 -3.94 7.36
N TYR A 57 9.62 -4.43 6.25
CA TYR A 57 10.93 -3.94 5.78
C TYR A 57 10.87 -2.44 5.45
N VAL A 58 9.85 -2.02 4.69
CA VAL A 58 9.65 -0.61 4.29
C VAL A 58 9.45 0.29 5.51
N ALA A 59 8.69 -0.16 6.51
CA ALA A 59 8.53 0.59 7.77
C ALA A 59 9.87 0.79 8.48
N GLY A 60 10.69 -0.26 8.58
CA GLY A 60 12.03 -0.19 9.16
C GLY A 60 12.98 0.71 8.37
N TRP A 61 12.94 0.65 7.04
CA TRP A 61 13.74 1.47 6.14
C TRP A 61 13.40 2.97 6.29
N LEU A 62 12.11 3.32 6.33
CA LEU A 62 11.65 4.70 6.57
C LEU A 62 12.07 5.18 7.97
N ALA A 63 11.90 4.35 8.99
CA ALA A 63 12.32 4.67 10.35
C ALA A 63 13.84 4.88 10.46
N GLY A 64 14.63 4.11 9.70
CA GLY A 64 16.08 4.26 9.58
C GLY A 64 16.50 5.61 9.01
N LYS A 65 15.66 6.21 8.16
CA LYS A 65 15.82 7.58 7.63
C LYS A 65 15.30 8.67 8.56
N GLY A 66 14.90 8.33 9.78
CA GLY A 66 14.36 9.27 10.76
C GLY A 66 12.88 9.64 10.52
N ILE A 67 12.21 8.97 9.60
CA ILE A 67 10.80 9.20 9.29
C ILE A 67 9.92 8.47 10.31
N THR A 68 8.94 9.17 10.87
CA THR A 68 7.92 8.52 11.70
C THR A 68 6.94 7.76 10.81
N VAL A 69 6.64 6.52 11.20
CA VAL A 69 5.75 5.64 10.47
C VAL A 69 4.54 5.29 11.33
N ILE A 70 3.35 5.38 10.73
CA ILE A 70 2.10 4.89 11.31
C ILE A 70 1.65 3.69 10.48
N VAL A 71 1.51 2.53 11.10
CA VAL A 71 1.05 1.30 10.45
C VAL A 71 -0.36 0.98 10.91
N LEU A 72 -1.31 0.91 9.98
CA LEU A 72 -2.64 0.35 10.20
C LEU A 72 -2.65 -1.05 9.62
N ASP A 73 -2.65 -2.07 10.50
CA ASP A 73 -2.50 -3.47 10.13
C ASP A 73 -3.85 -4.19 10.19
N GLY A 74 -4.51 -4.30 9.03
CA GLY A 74 -5.74 -5.07 8.85
C GLY A 74 -5.50 -6.53 8.43
N ALA A 75 -4.26 -6.89 8.11
CA ALA A 75 -3.89 -8.25 7.73
C ALA A 75 -3.32 -9.06 8.89
N ASN A 76 -3.01 -8.40 10.03
CA ASN A 76 -2.28 -8.98 11.16
C ASN A 76 -0.93 -9.62 10.72
N ARG A 77 -0.19 -8.91 9.87
CA ARG A 77 1.05 -9.39 9.21
C ARG A 77 2.27 -8.53 9.50
N PHE A 78 2.13 -7.43 10.25
CA PHE A 78 3.29 -6.63 10.61
C PHE A 78 4.23 -7.40 11.52
N ASP A 79 5.49 -7.50 11.09
CA ASP A 79 6.53 -8.25 11.80
C ASP A 79 7.63 -7.30 12.35
N PRO A 80 7.67 -7.05 13.67
CA PRO A 80 8.70 -6.24 14.29
C PRO A 80 10.09 -6.88 14.26
N TYR A 81 10.19 -8.19 14.08
CA TYR A 81 11.50 -8.87 13.97
C TYR A 81 12.20 -8.52 12.68
N THR A 82 11.45 -8.33 11.58
CA THR A 82 11.99 -7.81 10.32
C THR A 82 12.62 -6.43 10.52
N VAL A 83 11.96 -5.53 11.25
CA VAL A 83 12.48 -4.20 11.60
C VAL A 83 13.75 -4.32 12.46
N SER A 84 13.73 -5.19 13.47
CA SER A 84 14.88 -5.41 14.35
C SER A 84 16.08 -5.99 13.60
N SER A 85 15.85 -6.90 12.65
CA SER A 85 16.90 -7.49 11.80
C SER A 85 17.53 -6.44 10.89
N LEU A 86 16.71 -5.57 10.29
CA LEU A 86 17.19 -4.44 9.50
C LEU A 86 18.05 -3.49 10.33
N ALA A 87 17.60 -3.13 11.53
CA ALA A 87 18.32 -2.26 12.44
C ALA A 87 19.71 -2.82 12.76
N ARG A 88 19.80 -4.12 13.12
CA ARG A 88 21.08 -4.79 13.41
C ARG A 88 22.02 -4.77 12.21
N ARG A 89 21.54 -5.02 11.00
CA ARG A 89 22.34 -4.96 9.76
C ARG A 89 22.88 -3.56 9.49
N ALA A 90 22.12 -2.53 9.86
CA ALA A 90 22.51 -1.13 9.72
C ALA A 90 23.30 -0.57 10.92
N TRP A 91 23.64 -1.41 11.91
CA TRP A 91 24.33 -1.01 13.15
C TRP A 91 23.55 0.05 13.95
N ILE A 92 22.21 0.00 13.89
CA ILE A 92 21.30 0.87 14.62
C ILE A 92 20.67 0.06 15.76
N PRO A 93 20.56 0.59 16.98
CA PRO A 93 19.81 -0.07 18.05
C PRO A 93 18.36 -0.31 17.63
N PRO A 94 17.84 -1.57 17.68
CA PRO A 94 16.48 -1.89 17.24
C PRO A 94 15.40 -1.04 17.87
N GLU A 95 15.56 -0.69 19.15
CA GLU A 95 14.62 0.12 19.93
C GLU A 95 14.46 1.52 19.32
N ARG A 96 15.51 2.07 18.71
CA ARG A 96 15.47 3.38 18.05
C ARG A 96 14.53 3.37 16.85
N LEU A 97 14.60 2.32 16.01
CA LEU A 97 13.72 2.19 14.87
C LEU A 97 12.28 1.90 15.31
N LEU A 98 12.10 0.96 16.23
CA LEU A 98 10.78 0.55 16.69
C LEU A 98 10.02 1.71 17.37
N LYS A 99 10.70 2.59 18.12
CA LYS A 99 10.09 3.80 18.70
C LYS A 99 9.53 4.78 17.65
N SER A 100 10.07 4.76 16.45
CA SER A 100 9.59 5.60 15.34
C SER A 100 8.39 5.00 14.58
N ILE A 101 7.98 3.76 14.92
CA ILE A 101 6.89 3.05 14.27
C ILE A 101 5.75 2.88 15.26
N ARG A 102 4.56 3.39 14.90
CA ARG A 102 3.31 3.21 15.66
C ARG A 102 2.40 2.26 14.93
N ILE A 103 1.91 1.23 15.61
CA ILE A 103 1.10 0.19 14.99
C ILE A 103 -0.28 0.19 15.64
N ALA A 104 -1.32 0.17 14.81
CA ALA A 104 -2.69 -0.11 15.22
C ALA A 104 -3.23 -1.27 14.37
N ARG A 105 -3.85 -2.25 15.02
CA ARG A 105 -4.42 -3.43 14.35
C ARG A 105 -5.93 -3.36 14.29
N ALA A 106 -6.50 -3.87 13.20
CA ALA A 106 -7.92 -4.03 13.02
C ALA A 106 -8.24 -5.47 12.64
N PHE A 107 -9.24 -6.05 13.27
CA PHE A 107 -9.71 -7.42 13.02
C PHE A 107 -11.07 -7.44 12.33
N THR A 108 -11.76 -6.31 12.26
CA THR A 108 -13.05 -6.16 11.57
C THR A 108 -13.02 -4.95 10.65
N CYS A 109 -13.90 -4.93 9.65
CA CYS A 109 -14.04 -3.80 8.73
C CYS A 109 -14.45 -2.50 9.45
N TYR A 110 -15.23 -2.60 10.53
CA TYR A 110 -15.63 -1.45 11.35
C TYR A 110 -14.45 -0.85 12.11
N GLN A 111 -13.60 -1.71 12.71
CA GLN A 111 -12.37 -1.26 13.35
C GLN A 111 -11.43 -0.61 12.35
N MET A 112 -11.25 -1.22 11.17
CA MET A 112 -10.39 -0.67 10.12
C MET A 112 -10.90 0.69 9.63
N ALA A 113 -12.22 0.83 9.43
CA ALA A 113 -12.83 2.09 9.04
C ALA A 113 -12.66 3.18 10.11
N THR A 114 -12.80 2.83 11.39
CA THR A 114 -12.55 3.75 12.51
C THR A 114 -11.07 4.18 12.56
N LEU A 115 -10.14 3.23 12.36
CA LEU A 115 -8.71 3.54 12.30
C LEU A 115 -8.39 4.49 11.14
N MET A 116 -8.84 4.17 9.91
CA MET A 116 -8.61 4.98 8.72
C MET A 116 -9.29 6.35 8.77
N GLY A 117 -10.46 6.42 9.40
CA GLY A 117 -11.29 7.63 9.45
C GLY A 117 -10.94 8.58 10.59
N GLU A 118 -11.07 8.12 11.81
CA GLU A 118 -11.04 8.99 12.99
C GLU A 118 -9.68 8.97 13.68
N ARG A 119 -9.16 7.78 13.97
CA ARG A 119 -7.94 7.63 14.73
C ARG A 119 -6.70 8.14 14.00
N LEU A 120 -6.61 7.84 12.70
CA LEU A 120 -5.49 8.27 11.88
C LEU A 120 -5.43 9.80 11.76
N VAL A 121 -6.57 10.45 11.55
CA VAL A 121 -6.67 11.91 11.50
C VAL A 121 -6.12 12.52 12.80
N SER A 122 -6.56 12.00 13.95
CA SER A 122 -6.07 12.44 15.25
C SER A 122 -4.56 12.23 15.41
N LEU A 123 -4.02 11.08 14.98
CA LEU A 123 -2.60 10.75 15.08
C LEU A 123 -1.71 11.61 14.19
N VAL A 124 -2.19 11.97 12.99
CA VAL A 124 -1.47 12.83 12.06
C VAL A 124 -1.43 14.27 12.55
N HIS A 125 -2.54 14.80 13.07
CA HIS A 125 -2.65 16.19 13.51
C HIS A 125 -2.09 16.43 14.92
N ALA A 126 -2.17 15.46 15.84
CA ALA A 126 -1.66 15.61 17.19
C ALA A 126 -0.16 15.96 17.28
N ARG A 127 0.61 15.61 16.23
CA ARG A 127 2.04 15.95 16.14
C ARG A 127 2.31 17.38 15.67
N ALA A 128 1.36 18.00 14.98
CA ALA A 128 1.52 19.39 14.54
C ALA A 128 1.52 20.39 15.71
N VAL A 129 0.93 20.00 16.85
CA VAL A 129 0.74 20.89 18.01
C VAL A 129 1.88 20.82 19.05
N GLY A 130 2.70 19.76 19.05
CA GLY A 130 3.75 19.53 20.06
C GLY A 130 5.20 19.68 19.61
N ALA A 131 5.46 20.08 18.37
CA ALA A 131 6.78 20.03 17.77
C ALA A 131 7.58 21.32 18.02
N ILE A 132 8.53 21.30 18.95
CA ILE A 132 9.51 22.38 19.21
C ILE A 132 10.78 22.20 18.37
N HIS A 133 10.99 21.07 17.69
CA HIS A 133 12.17 20.77 16.87
C HIS A 133 11.83 20.67 15.38
N GLU A 134 12.64 21.25 14.52
CA GLU A 134 12.51 21.32 13.06
C GLU A 134 12.39 19.94 12.38
N SER A 135 13.01 18.90 12.96
CA SER A 135 12.85 17.50 12.51
C SER A 135 11.44 16.91 12.73
N LEU A 136 10.57 17.60 13.49
CA LEU A 136 9.20 17.22 13.80
C LEU A 136 8.18 17.83 12.83
N LEU A 137 8.61 18.68 11.89
CA LEU A 137 7.75 19.26 10.85
C LEU A 137 7.43 18.26 9.70
N GLN A 138 8.19 17.18 9.60
CA GLN A 138 7.92 16.17 8.57
C GLN A 138 6.69 15.35 8.93
N LYS A 139 5.69 15.35 8.05
CA LYS A 139 4.47 14.54 8.20
C LYS A 139 4.83 13.05 8.30
N PRO A 140 4.15 12.29 9.17
CA PRO A 140 4.39 10.86 9.26
C PRO A 140 4.00 10.18 7.95
N TRP A 141 4.71 9.13 7.60
CA TRP A 141 4.29 8.24 6.53
C TRP A 141 3.31 7.20 7.08
N VAL A 142 2.27 6.93 6.32
CA VAL A 142 1.23 5.99 6.72
C VAL A 142 1.32 4.73 5.86
N ILE A 143 1.43 3.59 6.52
CA ILE A 143 1.37 2.26 5.89
C ILE A 143 0.01 1.65 6.20
N LEU A 144 -0.75 1.30 5.15
CA LEU A 144 -1.96 0.51 5.26
C LEU A 144 -1.63 -0.92 4.83
N LEU A 145 -1.52 -1.81 5.80
CA LEU A 145 -1.20 -3.21 5.58
C LEU A 145 -2.48 -4.05 5.53
N GLY A 146 -2.75 -4.64 4.37
CA GLY A 146 -3.97 -5.38 4.11
C GLY A 146 -5.24 -4.51 4.22
N PRO A 147 -5.30 -3.34 3.54
CA PRO A 147 -6.43 -2.42 3.67
C PRO A 147 -7.77 -3.04 3.27
N LEU A 148 -7.77 -4.09 2.47
CA LEU A 148 -8.98 -4.82 2.08
C LEU A 148 -9.27 -6.03 2.93
N THR A 149 -8.30 -6.56 3.68
CA THR A 149 -8.41 -7.87 4.33
C THR A 149 -9.65 -7.97 5.21
N THR A 150 -9.88 -6.98 6.05
CA THR A 150 -11.06 -6.95 6.94
C THR A 150 -12.38 -6.66 6.22
N PHE A 151 -12.35 -5.97 5.08
CA PHE A 151 -13.54 -5.70 4.27
C PHE A 151 -13.94 -6.88 3.38
N LEU A 152 -13.06 -7.86 3.22
CA LEU A 152 -13.34 -9.09 2.47
C LEU A 152 -14.04 -10.16 3.32
N ASP A 153 -14.26 -9.89 4.61
CA ASP A 153 -14.98 -10.76 5.51
C ASP A 153 -16.35 -11.13 4.92
N GLU A 154 -16.65 -12.45 4.88
CA GLU A 154 -17.87 -12.97 4.26
C GLU A 154 -19.10 -12.72 5.13
N ASP A 155 -18.92 -12.56 6.43
CA ASP A 155 -20.02 -12.32 7.39
C ASP A 155 -20.64 -10.93 7.27
N VAL A 156 -19.92 -9.97 6.63
CA VAL A 156 -20.43 -8.61 6.44
C VAL A 156 -20.96 -8.43 5.03
N SER A 157 -22.19 -7.93 4.92
CA SER A 157 -22.87 -7.75 3.64
C SER A 157 -22.17 -6.72 2.75
N GLU A 158 -22.23 -6.94 1.44
CA GLU A 158 -21.66 -6.00 0.46
C GLU A 158 -22.29 -4.60 0.55
N ARG A 159 -23.58 -4.54 0.91
CA ARG A 159 -24.32 -3.27 1.09
C ARG A 159 -23.77 -2.41 2.22
N GLU A 160 -23.21 -3.04 3.25
CA GLU A 160 -22.56 -2.36 4.38
C GLU A 160 -21.13 -2.02 4.10
N VAL A 161 -20.39 -2.98 3.51
CA VAL A 161 -18.95 -2.86 3.26
C VAL A 161 -18.64 -1.73 2.27
N ARG A 162 -19.38 -1.63 1.16
CA ARG A 162 -19.11 -0.63 0.12
C ARG A 162 -19.12 0.81 0.65
N PRO A 163 -20.19 1.31 1.28
CA PRO A 163 -20.21 2.67 1.78
C PRO A 163 -19.19 2.92 2.89
N LEU A 164 -18.91 1.91 3.73
CA LEU A 164 -17.92 1.99 4.79
C LEU A 164 -16.51 2.18 4.20
N PHE A 165 -16.14 1.35 3.22
CA PHE A 165 -14.87 1.44 2.51
C PHE A 165 -14.70 2.77 1.77
N GLU A 166 -15.71 3.20 1.02
CA GLU A 166 -15.68 4.50 0.32
C GLU A 166 -15.51 5.69 1.27
N ARG A 167 -16.16 5.65 2.43
CA ARG A 167 -15.99 6.69 3.45
C ARG A 167 -14.57 6.71 3.97
N SER A 168 -13.99 5.53 4.21
CA SER A 168 -12.61 5.39 4.67
C SER A 168 -11.62 5.95 3.64
N LEU A 169 -11.78 5.61 2.35
CA LEU A 169 -10.94 6.14 1.28
C LEU A 169 -11.04 7.66 1.14
N ARG A 170 -12.24 8.25 1.27
CA ARG A 170 -12.38 9.72 1.25
C ARG A 170 -11.61 10.40 2.38
N LYS A 171 -11.55 9.80 3.57
CA LYS A 171 -10.75 10.35 4.68
C LYS A 171 -9.25 10.30 4.39
N ILE A 172 -8.77 9.19 3.82
CA ILE A 172 -7.38 9.08 3.37
C ILE A 172 -7.08 10.09 2.26
N GLU A 173 -8.00 10.27 1.30
CA GLU A 173 -7.84 11.26 0.22
C GLU A 173 -7.65 12.68 0.77
N GLY A 174 -8.44 13.07 1.77
CA GLY A 174 -8.29 14.37 2.44
C GLY A 174 -6.91 14.54 3.04
N MET A 175 -6.42 13.57 3.84
CA MET A 175 -5.08 13.62 4.42
C MET A 175 -3.97 13.59 3.36
N ALA A 176 -4.14 12.80 2.29
CA ALA A 176 -3.19 12.76 1.19
C ALA A 176 -3.10 14.11 0.46
N SER A 177 -4.23 14.77 0.26
CA SER A 177 -4.29 16.13 -0.32
C SER A 177 -3.59 17.16 0.57
N GLU A 178 -3.63 16.98 1.88
CA GLU A 178 -2.88 17.77 2.85
C GLU A 178 -1.38 17.43 2.87
N GLY A 179 -0.95 16.43 2.10
CA GLY A 179 0.44 16.07 1.94
C GLY A 179 0.94 14.91 2.81
N VAL A 180 0.05 14.10 3.39
CA VAL A 180 0.43 12.87 4.09
C VAL A 180 0.70 11.77 3.07
N PRO A 181 1.89 11.11 3.09
CA PRO A 181 2.18 10.01 2.19
C PRO A 181 1.55 8.70 2.68
N PHE A 182 0.92 7.97 1.77
CA PHE A 182 0.30 6.66 2.02
C PHE A 182 0.95 5.57 1.19
N LEU A 183 1.43 4.51 1.84
CA LEU A 183 1.87 3.27 1.23
C LEU A 183 0.86 2.17 1.58
N LEU A 184 0.24 1.60 0.57
CA LEU A 184 -0.76 0.55 0.72
C LEU A 184 -0.12 -0.78 0.31
N PHE A 185 -0.18 -1.78 1.19
CA PHE A 185 0.34 -3.12 0.92
C PHE A 185 -0.81 -4.12 0.96
N GLN A 186 -1.15 -4.69 -0.19
CA GLN A 186 -2.24 -5.65 -0.31
C GLN A 186 -1.73 -6.96 -0.88
N SER A 187 -1.70 -7.98 -0.06
CA SER A 187 -1.45 -9.35 -0.55
C SER A 187 -2.60 -9.83 -1.41
N ASN A 188 -2.31 -10.72 -2.36
CA ASN A 188 -3.35 -11.43 -3.07
C ASN A 188 -4.27 -12.08 -2.02
N PRO A 189 -5.57 -11.87 -2.09
CA PRO A 189 -6.46 -12.58 -1.19
C PRO A 189 -6.25 -14.09 -1.41
N PRO A 190 -6.15 -14.89 -0.34
CA PRO A 190 -5.99 -16.32 -0.47
C PRO A 190 -7.10 -16.86 -1.38
N HIS A 191 -6.73 -17.68 -2.37
CA HIS A 191 -7.72 -18.43 -3.11
C HIS A 191 -8.45 -19.32 -2.10
N PRO A 192 -9.78 -19.30 -2.05
CA PRO A 192 -10.48 -20.28 -1.24
C PRO A 192 -9.99 -21.68 -1.66
N PRO A 193 -9.73 -22.59 -0.72
CA PRO A 193 -9.35 -23.95 -1.08
C PRO A 193 -10.42 -24.49 -2.03
N LEU A 194 -10.00 -24.90 -3.23
CA LEU A 194 -10.88 -25.51 -4.21
C LEU A 194 -11.47 -26.77 -3.58
N ARG A 195 -12.73 -26.75 -3.22
CA ARG A 195 -13.46 -27.98 -2.93
C ARG A 195 -13.55 -28.77 -4.24
N LYS A 196 -13.18 -30.05 -4.22
CA LYS A 196 -13.31 -30.94 -5.38
C LYS A 196 -14.72 -30.79 -5.96
N GLY A 197 -14.84 -30.31 -7.21
CA GLY A 197 -16.11 -30.10 -7.92
C GLY A 197 -16.55 -28.63 -8.11
N GLU A 198 -15.84 -27.65 -7.53
CA GLU A 198 -16.13 -26.22 -7.74
C GLU A 198 -15.05 -25.58 -8.67
N GLU A 199 -14.87 -26.13 -9.84
CA GLU A 199 -14.10 -25.48 -10.90
C GLU A 199 -14.92 -24.28 -11.40
N GLY A 200 -14.46 -23.07 -11.05
CA GLY A 200 -15.03 -21.84 -11.59
C GLY A 200 -15.82 -20.95 -10.63
N ARG A 201 -15.60 -21.02 -9.32
CA ARG A 201 -16.22 -20.06 -8.40
C ARG A 201 -15.68 -18.67 -8.68
N PHE A 202 -16.50 -17.87 -9.36
CA PHE A 202 -16.29 -16.45 -9.60
C PHE A 202 -15.82 -15.75 -8.33
N MET A 203 -14.78 -14.93 -8.44
CA MET A 203 -14.45 -13.96 -7.39
C MET A 203 -15.74 -13.22 -7.03
N SER A 204 -16.09 -13.14 -5.75
CA SER A 204 -17.32 -12.45 -5.34
C SER A 204 -17.29 -11.02 -5.91
N SER A 205 -18.46 -10.50 -6.31
CA SER A 205 -18.58 -9.14 -6.85
C SER A 205 -18.00 -8.09 -5.89
N LYS A 206 -18.11 -8.33 -4.58
CA LYS A 206 -17.53 -7.59 -3.48
C LYS A 206 -15.99 -7.48 -3.62
N ARG A 207 -15.31 -8.61 -3.84
CA ARG A 207 -13.85 -8.66 -3.95
C ARG A 207 -13.34 -7.90 -5.19
N VAL A 208 -13.98 -8.14 -6.33
CA VAL A 208 -13.64 -7.43 -7.59
C VAL A 208 -13.83 -5.93 -7.43
N TYR A 209 -14.96 -5.51 -6.85
CA TYR A 209 -15.24 -4.10 -6.60
C TYR A 209 -14.19 -3.45 -5.71
N LEU A 210 -13.87 -4.04 -4.56
CA LEU A 210 -12.94 -3.47 -3.58
C LEU A 210 -11.52 -3.37 -4.16
N MET A 211 -11.04 -4.42 -4.85
CA MET A 211 -9.74 -4.40 -5.53
C MET A 211 -9.69 -3.31 -6.59
N LYS A 212 -10.66 -3.29 -7.53
CA LYS A 212 -10.75 -2.26 -8.57
C LYS A 212 -10.74 -0.85 -7.98
N ARG A 213 -11.48 -0.66 -6.90
CA ARG A 213 -11.57 0.64 -6.25
C ARG A 213 -10.26 1.06 -5.60
N LEU A 214 -9.53 0.13 -4.96
CA LEU A 214 -8.20 0.40 -4.39
C LEU A 214 -7.19 0.79 -5.47
N PHE A 215 -7.20 0.10 -6.62
CA PHE A 215 -6.36 0.43 -7.77
C PHE A 215 -6.67 1.83 -8.32
N GLN A 216 -7.95 2.16 -8.50
CA GLN A 216 -8.38 3.48 -8.96
C GLN A 216 -7.94 4.59 -8.00
N PHE A 217 -8.03 4.33 -6.70
CA PHE A 217 -7.68 5.25 -5.63
C PHE A 217 -6.17 5.58 -5.61
N SER A 218 -5.34 4.62 -5.96
CA SER A 218 -3.87 4.76 -5.89
C SER A 218 -3.32 5.54 -7.09
N ASN A 219 -2.33 6.41 -6.85
CA ASN A 219 -1.65 7.17 -7.90
C ASN A 219 -0.61 6.30 -8.64
N LEU A 220 0.15 5.51 -7.86
CA LEU A 220 1.12 4.54 -8.36
C LEU A 220 0.68 3.15 -7.92
N VAL A 221 0.88 2.16 -8.77
CA VAL A 221 0.60 0.76 -8.46
C VAL A 221 1.78 -0.09 -8.88
N TRP A 222 2.37 -0.79 -7.91
CA TRP A 222 3.44 -1.74 -8.10
C TRP A 222 2.93 -3.15 -7.81
N ARG A 223 3.18 -4.08 -8.75
CA ARG A 223 2.93 -5.49 -8.53
C ARG A 223 4.19 -6.18 -8.02
N ILE A 224 4.02 -7.01 -7.00
CA ILE A 224 5.06 -7.84 -6.42
C ILE A 224 4.74 -9.29 -6.78
N SER A 225 5.69 -9.99 -7.37
CA SER A 225 5.64 -11.42 -7.62
C SER A 225 6.94 -12.07 -7.15
N LEU A 226 6.84 -13.33 -6.75
CA LEU A 226 7.98 -14.16 -6.36
C LEU A 226 7.97 -15.41 -7.22
N ASP A 227 8.72 -15.36 -8.32
CA ASP A 227 8.99 -16.55 -9.11
C ASP A 227 10.31 -17.18 -8.59
N GLU A 228 11.40 -17.12 -9.35
CA GLU A 228 12.74 -17.50 -8.84
C GLU A 228 13.35 -16.38 -8.02
N GLU A 229 13.06 -15.12 -8.35
CA GLU A 229 13.51 -13.92 -7.66
C GLU A 229 12.32 -12.98 -7.39
N LEU A 230 12.51 -12.05 -6.43
CA LEU A 230 11.54 -11.01 -6.14
C LEU A 230 11.48 -10.02 -7.31
N GLN A 231 10.34 -9.95 -7.97
CA GLN A 231 10.09 -9.02 -9.06
C GLN A 231 9.12 -7.92 -8.61
N ILE A 232 9.46 -6.67 -8.90
CA ILE A 232 8.61 -5.52 -8.63
C ILE A 232 8.40 -4.77 -9.94
N VAL A 233 7.14 -4.73 -10.40
CA VAL A 233 6.77 -4.19 -11.71
C VAL A 233 5.77 -3.04 -11.55
N LEU A 234 6.04 -1.91 -12.19
CA LEU A 234 5.12 -0.78 -12.21
C LEU A 234 3.95 -1.09 -13.15
N GLU A 235 2.72 -1.11 -12.62
CA GLU A 235 1.50 -1.35 -13.40
C GLU A 235 0.71 -0.07 -13.70
N LYS A 236 0.79 0.93 -12.80
CA LYS A 236 0.15 2.22 -13.01
C LYS A 236 1.11 3.31 -12.55
N GLY A 237 1.51 4.18 -13.47
CA GLY A 237 2.36 5.35 -13.24
C GLY A 237 1.60 6.68 -13.29
N LEU A 238 2.31 7.76 -13.00
CA LEU A 238 1.82 9.11 -13.24
C LEU A 238 1.81 9.37 -14.75
N THR A 239 0.72 9.89 -15.27
CA THR A 239 0.64 10.32 -16.68
C THR A 239 1.67 11.43 -16.93
N GLU A 240 2.33 11.45 -18.09
CA GLU A 240 3.48 12.31 -18.48
C GLU A 240 3.36 13.82 -18.19
N LYS A 241 2.17 14.33 -17.90
CA LYS A 241 1.94 15.73 -17.55
C LYS A 241 2.72 16.23 -16.33
N TYR A 242 3.17 15.33 -15.45
CA TYR A 242 3.92 15.69 -14.24
C TYR A 242 5.44 15.44 -14.33
N GLN A 243 5.92 14.82 -15.40
CA GLN A 243 7.37 14.61 -15.60
C GLN A 243 8.09 15.86 -16.09
N MET A 244 7.39 16.80 -16.74
CA MET A 244 8.02 17.99 -17.30
C MET A 244 8.36 19.08 -16.27
N THR A 245 7.73 19.09 -15.10
CA THR A 245 8.00 20.13 -14.09
C THR A 245 9.26 19.90 -13.27
N SER A 246 9.74 18.66 -13.16
CA SER A 246 10.96 18.33 -12.41
C SER A 246 12.26 18.58 -13.22
N THR A 247 12.20 18.58 -14.54
CA THR A 247 13.38 18.80 -15.41
C THR A 247 13.66 20.28 -15.62
N GLN A 248 12.66 21.16 -15.53
CA GLN A 248 12.85 22.59 -15.72
C GLN A 248 13.44 23.31 -14.49
N SER A 249 13.31 22.74 -13.29
CA SER A 249 13.91 23.35 -12.10
C SER A 249 15.42 23.09 -11.95
N GLN A 250 16.02 22.20 -12.76
CA GLN A 250 17.47 21.95 -12.76
C GLN A 250 18.24 22.78 -13.81
N ILE A 251 17.56 23.39 -14.76
CA ILE A 251 18.22 24.16 -15.84
C ILE A 251 18.31 25.66 -15.52
N SER A 252 17.60 26.18 -14.52
CA SER A 252 17.62 27.59 -14.13
C SER A 252 18.62 27.95 -13.01
N SER A 253 19.51 27.03 -12.63
CA SER A 253 20.57 27.24 -11.62
C SER A 253 21.97 26.88 -12.13
N SER A 254 22.20 27.16 -13.42
CA SER A 254 23.57 27.15 -14.03
C SER A 254 23.92 28.51 -14.58
#